data_470231eadb30d74d6379cc9c6ffdd7ba
#
_entry.id   470231eadb30d74d6379cc9c6ffdd7ba
#
_cell.length_a   1.000
_cell.length_b   1.000
_cell.length_c   1.000
_cell.angle_alpha   90.00
_cell.angle_beta   90.00
_cell.angle_gamma   90.00
#
_symmetry.space_group_name_H-M   'P 1'
#
loop_
_entity.id
_entity.type
_entity.pdbx_description
1 polymer ?
#
loop_
_entity_poly.entity_id
_entity_poly.type
_entity_poly.pdbx_seq_one_letter_code
_entity_poly.pdbx_strand_id
1 'polypeptide(L)'
;TELGASNIEIGRRMVSFTGDKEMMYKANFYLRTAIRILKPIKHFEAKNADEVYEAIKSIAWEEYLDTNKSFAVDAVVFSNEFRHSKFVAYKVKDAIVDYFREKNGERPSIRINNPDVALNIHIAEDKCTLSLDSSGESLHRRGYRQEAVEAPLNEVLAAGMILMTGWRGECDLIDPMCGSGTIPIEAALIARNIAPGVFRKEFAFEKWNDFDQELFDTIYNDDSQEREFTHKVYGYDNNPKANEIATHNVKAAGLSKEVILKIQPFQQFEQPKEKSIIITNPPYGERISTNDLLGLYQMIGERLKHAFAGNDAWILSYREECFDQIGLKPSVKVPLFNGALECEFRKYQLFDGKYKEFRTENKDRDFKPRREDTRPRRNSERVEYGERRERRNFDDKREGRGDFKNRDRKDRGNEERKEFKPRFKREEKSVSYTHLRAHETDS
;
A
#
# COMPACT_ATOMS: atom_id res chain seq x y z
N THR A 1 -3.84 -5.98 -18.00
CA THR A 1 -4.36 -6.87 -19.08
C THR A 1 -5.88 -6.92 -19.09
N GLU A 2 -6.55 -7.11 -17.96
CA GLU A 2 -8.03 -7.22 -17.89
C GLU A 2 -8.76 -6.01 -18.45
N LEU A 3 -8.23 -4.80 -18.27
CA LEU A 3 -8.80 -3.56 -18.77
C LEU A 3 -8.41 -3.20 -20.22
N GLY A 4 -7.60 -4.03 -20.89
CA GLY A 4 -7.16 -3.80 -22.27
C GLY A 4 -5.83 -3.05 -22.42
N ALA A 5 -5.12 -2.73 -21.34
CA ALA A 5 -3.80 -2.11 -21.42
C ALA A 5 -2.76 -2.98 -22.12
N SER A 6 -1.89 -2.35 -22.92
CA SER A 6 -0.78 -3.00 -23.63
C SER A 6 0.58 -2.52 -23.10
N ASN A 7 1.65 -3.22 -23.49
CA ASN A 7 3.03 -2.88 -23.13
C ASN A 7 3.22 -2.62 -21.62
N ILE A 8 2.72 -3.57 -20.80
CA ILE A 8 2.77 -3.43 -19.35
C ILE A 8 4.18 -3.73 -18.86
N GLU A 9 4.79 -2.77 -18.17
CA GLU A 9 6.12 -2.87 -17.57
C GLU A 9 6.04 -2.61 -16.06
N ILE A 10 6.63 -3.51 -15.29
CA ILE A 10 6.69 -3.38 -13.83
C ILE A 10 7.99 -2.68 -13.45
N GLY A 11 7.89 -1.46 -12.96
CA GLY A 11 8.99 -0.68 -12.44
C GLY A 11 9.06 -0.70 -10.90
N ARG A 12 10.05 0.01 -10.37
CA ARG A 12 10.16 0.20 -8.93
C ARG A 12 9.07 1.15 -8.45
N ARG A 13 8.08 0.65 -7.73
CA ARG A 13 6.96 1.43 -7.18
C ARG A 13 6.01 2.02 -8.24
N MET A 14 6.04 1.53 -9.44
CA MET A 14 5.19 1.97 -10.53
C MET A 14 4.94 0.82 -11.50
N VAL A 15 3.85 0.93 -12.25
CA VAL A 15 3.58 0.11 -13.42
C VAL A 15 3.30 1.06 -14.56
N SER A 16 4.04 0.94 -15.67
CA SER A 16 3.77 1.67 -16.90
C SER A 16 3.00 0.79 -17.89
N PHE A 17 2.16 1.41 -18.68
CA PHE A 17 1.39 0.74 -19.72
C PHE A 17 1.08 1.72 -20.85
N THR A 18 0.77 1.19 -22.01
CA THR A 18 0.28 1.96 -23.15
C THR A 18 -1.23 1.80 -23.25
N GLY A 19 -1.91 2.91 -23.47
CA GLY A 19 -3.35 2.98 -23.66
C GLY A 19 -3.78 4.32 -24.24
N ASP A 20 -5.00 4.36 -24.72
CA ASP A 20 -5.67 5.57 -25.20
C ASP A 20 -6.36 6.34 -24.07
N LYS A 21 -7.17 7.32 -24.42
CA LYS A 21 -7.98 8.13 -23.49
C LYS A 21 -8.95 7.25 -22.69
N GLU A 22 -9.61 6.31 -23.36
CA GLU A 22 -10.54 5.36 -22.72
C GLU A 22 -9.82 4.52 -21.67
N MET A 23 -8.63 4.00 -21.99
CA MET A 23 -7.81 3.23 -21.05
C MET A 23 -7.41 4.07 -19.83
N MET A 24 -7.07 5.35 -20.01
CA MET A 24 -6.75 6.26 -18.90
C MET A 24 -7.95 6.47 -17.98
N TYR A 25 -9.16 6.67 -18.55
CA TYR A 25 -10.39 6.81 -17.77
C TYR A 25 -10.70 5.51 -17.01
N LYS A 26 -10.66 4.36 -17.69
CA LYS A 26 -10.84 3.03 -17.09
C LYS A 26 -9.83 2.77 -15.97
N ALA A 27 -8.57 3.15 -16.16
CA ALA A 27 -7.53 2.97 -15.15
C ALA A 27 -7.84 3.76 -13.87
N ASN A 28 -8.29 5.00 -13.98
CA ASN A 28 -8.71 5.81 -12.83
C ASN A 28 -9.95 5.22 -12.13
N PHE A 29 -10.91 4.72 -12.91
CA PHE A 29 -12.21 4.28 -12.42
C PHE A 29 -12.18 2.88 -11.80
N TYR A 30 -11.49 1.91 -12.43
CA TYR A 30 -11.52 0.50 -12.06
C TYR A 30 -10.34 0.01 -11.24
N LEU A 31 -9.16 0.66 -11.30
CA LEU A 31 -7.98 0.14 -10.58
C LEU A 31 -8.12 0.29 -9.07
N ARG A 32 -8.03 -0.84 -8.37
CA ARG A 32 -8.19 -0.92 -6.91
C ARG A 32 -6.90 -0.65 -6.15
N THR A 33 -5.75 -0.90 -6.79
CA THR A 33 -4.43 -0.88 -6.15
C THR A 33 -3.53 0.26 -6.64
N ALA A 34 -4.03 1.13 -7.51
CA ALA A 34 -3.35 2.34 -7.92
C ALA A 34 -3.65 3.50 -6.95
N ILE A 35 -2.64 4.36 -6.72
CA ILE A 35 -2.79 5.59 -5.94
C ILE A 35 -3.02 6.77 -6.87
N ARG A 36 -2.36 6.78 -8.03
CA ARG A 36 -2.46 7.81 -9.06
C ARG A 36 -2.26 7.20 -10.43
N ILE A 37 -2.89 7.79 -11.43
CA ILE A 37 -2.66 7.52 -12.85
C ILE A 37 -2.04 8.79 -13.44
N LEU A 38 -0.82 8.65 -13.94
CA LEU A 38 -0.05 9.75 -14.50
C LEU A 38 0.05 9.58 -16.02
N LYS A 39 -0.25 10.64 -16.77
CA LYS A 39 -0.07 10.71 -18.22
C LYS A 39 1.24 11.46 -18.54
N PRO A 40 2.33 10.79 -18.91
CA PRO A 40 3.57 11.45 -19.26
C PRO A 40 3.37 12.38 -20.47
N ILE A 41 3.89 13.61 -20.39
CA ILE A 41 3.84 14.59 -21.47
C ILE A 41 5.24 14.93 -21.97
N LYS A 42 6.28 14.75 -21.15
CA LYS A 42 7.65 14.97 -21.57
C LYS A 42 8.63 14.10 -20.79
N HIS A 43 9.55 13.45 -21.53
CA HIS A 43 10.74 12.80 -20.99
C HIS A 43 11.96 13.62 -21.41
N PHE A 44 12.88 13.86 -20.48
CA PHE A 44 14.11 14.61 -20.74
C PHE A 44 15.18 14.24 -19.72
N GLU A 45 16.43 14.62 -20.00
CA GLU A 45 17.54 14.52 -19.05
C GLU A 45 17.89 15.92 -18.53
N ALA A 46 18.19 16.01 -17.23
CA ALA A 46 18.65 17.24 -16.61
C ALA A 46 19.56 16.93 -15.42
N LYS A 47 20.66 17.65 -15.30
CA LYS A 47 21.65 17.53 -14.23
C LYS A 47 21.50 18.59 -13.14
N ASN A 48 20.73 19.63 -13.41
CA ASN A 48 20.49 20.73 -12.48
C ASN A 48 19.11 21.35 -12.71
N ALA A 49 18.72 22.22 -11.80
CA ALA A 49 17.39 22.84 -11.81
C ALA A 49 17.17 23.83 -12.97
N ASP A 50 18.23 24.40 -13.53
CA ASP A 50 18.11 25.33 -14.64
C ASP A 50 17.85 24.56 -15.95
N GLU A 51 18.46 23.40 -16.12
CA GLU A 51 18.14 22.50 -17.25
C GLU A 51 16.69 21.98 -17.15
N VAL A 52 16.19 21.70 -15.95
CA VAL A 52 14.76 21.39 -15.72
C VAL A 52 13.90 22.57 -16.17
N TYR A 53 14.22 23.79 -15.74
CA TYR A 53 13.47 25.00 -16.10
C TYR A 53 13.39 25.18 -17.63
N GLU A 54 14.50 25.09 -18.35
CA GLU A 54 14.54 25.25 -19.80
C GLU A 54 13.73 24.15 -20.52
N ALA A 55 13.89 22.90 -20.09
CA ALA A 55 13.12 21.79 -20.63
C ALA A 55 11.60 21.98 -20.44
N ILE A 56 11.17 22.44 -19.27
CA ILE A 56 9.77 22.70 -18.98
C ILE A 56 9.23 23.90 -19.77
N LYS A 57 10.02 24.97 -19.86
CA LYS A 57 9.65 26.19 -20.61
C LYS A 57 9.47 25.92 -22.10
N SER A 58 10.17 24.93 -22.67
CA SER A 58 10.06 24.56 -24.08
C SER A 58 8.80 23.78 -24.48
N ILE A 59 7.89 23.48 -23.51
CA ILE A 59 6.61 22.80 -23.78
C ILE A 59 5.59 23.80 -24.30
N ALA A 60 4.77 23.38 -25.26
CA ALA A 60 3.62 24.15 -25.73
C ALA A 60 2.47 24.06 -24.70
N TRP A 61 2.53 24.93 -23.70
CA TRP A 61 1.65 24.83 -22.54
C TRP A 61 0.17 25.09 -22.86
N GLU A 62 -0.16 25.76 -23.97
CA GLU A 62 -1.54 26.00 -24.39
C GLU A 62 -2.34 24.72 -24.66
N GLU A 63 -1.66 23.62 -24.92
CA GLU A 63 -2.33 22.31 -25.08
C GLU A 63 -2.96 21.83 -23.77
N TYR A 64 -2.39 22.24 -22.62
CA TYR A 64 -2.74 21.71 -21.30
C TYR A 64 -3.36 22.75 -20.38
N LEU A 65 -2.97 24.01 -20.49
CA LEU A 65 -3.26 25.07 -19.53
C LEU A 65 -3.47 26.40 -20.23
N ASP A 66 -4.32 27.24 -19.67
CA ASP A 66 -4.49 28.64 -20.07
C ASP A 66 -4.39 29.58 -18.86
N THR A 67 -4.45 30.90 -19.07
CA THR A 67 -4.30 31.90 -18.01
C THR A 67 -5.48 31.96 -17.04
N ASN A 68 -6.64 31.39 -17.39
CA ASN A 68 -7.82 31.32 -16.55
C ASN A 68 -7.83 30.10 -15.62
N LYS A 69 -7.03 29.08 -15.95
CA LYS A 69 -6.92 27.85 -15.17
C LYS A 69 -5.88 27.95 -14.06
N SER A 70 -6.11 27.17 -13.04
CA SER A 70 -5.16 26.99 -11.94
C SER A 70 -4.35 25.70 -12.10
N PHE A 71 -3.12 25.70 -11.61
CA PHE A 71 -2.28 24.50 -11.61
C PHE A 71 -1.51 24.30 -10.32
N ALA A 72 -1.07 23.07 -10.10
CA ALA A 72 -0.14 22.69 -9.05
C ALA A 72 0.91 21.72 -9.57
N VAL A 73 2.07 21.69 -8.92
CA VAL A 73 3.18 20.81 -9.26
C VAL A 73 3.61 20.04 -8.02
N ASP A 74 3.55 18.72 -8.09
CA ASP A 74 4.18 17.79 -7.16
C ASP A 74 5.50 17.30 -7.75
N ALA A 75 6.53 17.12 -6.91
CA ALA A 75 7.83 16.62 -7.33
C ALA A 75 8.25 15.40 -6.50
N VAL A 76 8.65 14.35 -7.18
CA VAL A 76 9.22 13.13 -6.59
C VAL A 76 10.65 12.98 -7.12
N VAL A 77 11.61 13.01 -6.23
CA VAL A 77 13.03 13.07 -6.59
C VAL A 77 13.81 11.94 -5.91
N PHE A 78 14.51 11.16 -6.72
CA PHE A 78 15.48 10.14 -6.32
C PHE A 78 16.81 10.41 -7.04
N SER A 79 17.58 11.38 -6.54
CA SER A 79 18.81 11.82 -7.17
C SER A 79 19.78 12.36 -6.13
N ASN A 80 21.06 12.22 -6.38
CA ASN A 80 22.12 12.84 -5.58
C ASN A 80 22.30 14.33 -5.90
N GLU A 81 21.96 14.74 -7.12
CA GLU A 81 22.10 16.13 -7.60
C GLU A 81 20.91 16.99 -7.14
N PHE A 82 19.69 16.45 -7.21
CA PHE A 82 18.47 17.15 -6.82
C PHE A 82 18.11 16.84 -5.36
N ARG A 83 18.62 17.61 -4.41
CA ARG A 83 18.44 17.34 -2.97
C ARG A 83 17.06 17.71 -2.41
N HIS A 84 16.34 18.62 -3.07
CA HIS A 84 15.09 19.18 -2.55
C HIS A 84 13.96 19.12 -3.59
N SER A 85 13.04 18.21 -3.43
CA SER A 85 11.87 18.07 -4.33
C SER A 85 11.04 19.35 -4.44
N LYS A 86 10.85 20.08 -3.33
CA LYS A 86 10.13 21.37 -3.32
C LYS A 86 10.81 22.41 -4.23
N PHE A 87 12.12 22.45 -4.25
CA PHE A 87 12.86 23.39 -5.12
C PHE A 87 12.65 23.06 -6.59
N VAL A 88 12.66 21.77 -6.96
CA VAL A 88 12.34 21.32 -8.32
C VAL A 88 10.91 21.71 -8.71
N ALA A 89 9.94 21.50 -7.81
CA ALA A 89 8.54 21.91 -8.04
C ALA A 89 8.42 23.44 -8.26
N TYR A 90 9.20 24.26 -7.54
CA TYR A 90 9.21 25.71 -7.75
C TYR A 90 9.80 26.07 -9.11
N LYS A 91 10.90 25.46 -9.54
CA LYS A 91 11.49 25.68 -10.85
C LYS A 91 10.54 25.33 -12.01
N VAL A 92 9.82 24.20 -11.88
CA VAL A 92 8.77 23.83 -12.84
C VAL A 92 7.67 24.89 -12.88
N LYS A 93 7.19 25.36 -11.72
CA LYS A 93 6.19 26.43 -11.66
C LYS A 93 6.67 27.73 -12.28
N ASP A 94 7.91 28.13 -11.98
CA ASP A 94 8.50 29.36 -12.52
C ASP A 94 8.58 29.28 -14.06
N ALA A 95 9.03 28.16 -14.62
CA ALA A 95 9.10 27.94 -16.06
C ALA A 95 7.74 28.08 -16.75
N ILE A 96 6.67 27.52 -16.14
CA ILE A 96 5.31 27.61 -16.67
C ILE A 96 4.80 29.06 -16.60
N VAL A 97 4.99 29.71 -15.45
CA VAL A 97 4.56 31.10 -15.25
C VAL A 97 5.26 32.04 -16.22
N ASP A 98 6.57 31.88 -16.39
CA ASP A 98 7.36 32.74 -17.29
C ASP A 98 7.03 32.50 -18.77
N TYR A 99 6.73 31.24 -19.16
CA TYR A 99 6.22 30.94 -20.48
C TYR A 99 4.98 31.77 -20.83
N PHE A 100 3.96 31.79 -19.96
CA PHE A 100 2.74 32.53 -20.20
C PHE A 100 2.95 34.05 -20.10
N ARG A 101 3.78 34.52 -19.18
CA ARG A 101 4.09 35.95 -19.05
C ARG A 101 4.79 36.51 -20.30
N GLU A 102 5.74 35.79 -20.83
CA GLU A 102 6.45 36.20 -22.03
C GLU A 102 5.56 36.21 -23.27
N LYS A 103 4.60 35.27 -23.33
CA LYS A 103 3.74 35.10 -24.48
C LYS A 103 2.50 36.01 -24.44
N ASN A 104 1.84 36.09 -23.29
CA ASN A 104 0.52 36.70 -23.12
C ASN A 104 0.53 37.91 -22.17
N GLY A 105 1.62 38.20 -21.47
CA GLY A 105 1.70 39.21 -20.42
C GLY A 105 0.99 38.80 -19.09
N GLU A 106 0.30 37.70 -19.08
CA GLU A 106 -0.47 37.17 -17.95
C GLU A 106 0.07 35.82 -17.52
N ARG A 107 -0.40 35.31 -16.40
CA ARG A 107 0.01 34.00 -15.89
C ARG A 107 -1.19 33.21 -15.33
N PRO A 108 -1.16 31.87 -15.42
CA PRO A 108 -2.11 31.00 -14.71
C PRO A 108 -1.96 31.10 -13.20
N SER A 109 -3.04 30.82 -12.50
CA SER A 109 -3.06 30.81 -11.03
C SER A 109 -2.44 29.53 -10.47
N ILE A 110 -1.79 29.65 -9.28
CA ILE A 110 -1.29 28.49 -8.55
C ILE A 110 -2.31 28.14 -7.46
N ARG A 111 -2.80 26.90 -7.48
CA ARG A 111 -3.77 26.40 -6.51
C ARG A 111 -3.38 25.01 -6.06
N ILE A 112 -2.97 24.87 -4.79
CA ILE A 112 -2.46 23.58 -4.26
C ILE A 112 -3.59 22.57 -4.09
N ASN A 113 -4.74 23.02 -3.59
CA ASN A 113 -5.88 22.15 -3.34
C ASN A 113 -6.82 22.18 -4.57
N ASN A 114 -7.06 21.01 -5.13
CA ASN A 114 -7.96 20.82 -6.26
C ASN A 114 -7.71 21.80 -7.44
N PRO A 115 -6.49 21.81 -8.02
CA PRO A 115 -6.18 22.64 -9.20
C PRO A 115 -6.95 22.13 -10.43
N ASP A 116 -7.03 22.97 -11.47
CA ASP A 116 -7.58 22.54 -12.75
C ASP A 116 -6.62 21.61 -13.49
N VAL A 117 -5.30 21.86 -13.36
CA VAL A 117 -4.26 20.98 -13.89
C VAL A 117 -3.27 20.62 -12.80
N ALA A 118 -3.23 19.35 -12.44
CA ALA A 118 -2.24 18.80 -11.53
C ALA A 118 -1.07 18.20 -12.33
N LEU A 119 0.15 18.60 -12.01
CA LEU A 119 1.38 18.14 -12.64
C LEU A 119 2.23 17.35 -11.64
N ASN A 120 2.91 16.34 -12.15
CA ASN A 120 3.89 15.58 -11.39
C ASN A 120 5.21 15.54 -12.16
N ILE A 121 6.30 15.98 -11.54
CA ILE A 121 7.63 15.75 -12.05
C ILE A 121 8.33 14.67 -11.24
N HIS A 122 8.76 13.61 -11.92
CA HIS A 122 9.55 12.53 -11.37
C HIS A 122 10.97 12.60 -11.89
N ILE A 123 11.94 12.62 -11.00
CA ILE A 123 13.36 12.61 -11.30
C ILE A 123 14.01 11.36 -10.68
N ALA A 124 14.61 10.54 -11.54
CA ALA A 124 15.43 9.39 -11.14
C ALA A 124 16.85 9.60 -11.66
N GLU A 125 17.77 9.95 -10.77
CA GLU A 125 19.11 10.44 -11.10
C GLU A 125 19.04 11.69 -12.01
N ASP A 126 19.34 11.56 -13.30
CA ASP A 126 19.26 12.61 -14.32
C ASP A 126 18.04 12.48 -15.25
N LYS A 127 17.30 11.38 -15.16
CA LYS A 127 16.11 11.12 -15.99
C LYS A 127 14.88 11.77 -15.38
N CYS A 128 14.31 12.69 -16.13
CA CYS A 128 13.14 13.47 -15.73
C CYS A 128 11.91 13.07 -16.55
N THR A 129 10.79 12.93 -15.89
CA THR A 129 9.48 12.71 -16.52
C THR A 129 8.48 13.71 -15.95
N LEU A 130 7.94 14.57 -16.82
CA LEU A 130 6.82 15.43 -16.48
C LEU A 130 5.52 14.74 -16.92
N SER A 131 4.54 14.69 -16.02
CA SER A 131 3.25 14.05 -16.26
C SER A 131 2.09 14.93 -15.82
N LEU A 132 0.95 14.80 -16.48
CA LEU A 132 -0.33 15.23 -15.95
C LEU A 132 -0.84 14.17 -14.95
N ASP A 133 -1.31 14.60 -13.79
CA ASP A 133 -2.02 13.75 -12.86
C ASP A 133 -3.50 13.69 -13.23
N SER A 134 -3.93 12.56 -13.79
CA SER A 134 -5.31 12.37 -14.23
C SER A 134 -6.27 12.05 -13.08
N SER A 135 -5.73 11.65 -11.93
CA SER A 135 -6.55 11.24 -10.77
C SER A 135 -6.98 12.40 -9.89
N GLY A 136 -6.11 13.41 -9.71
CA GLY A 136 -6.30 14.53 -8.79
C GLY A 136 -6.13 14.10 -7.33
N GLU A 137 -7.22 14.03 -6.56
CA GLU A 137 -7.13 13.45 -5.23
C GLU A 137 -6.72 11.98 -5.31
N SER A 138 -5.85 11.55 -4.40
CA SER A 138 -5.32 10.18 -4.43
C SER A 138 -6.43 9.13 -4.47
N LEU A 139 -6.31 8.12 -5.33
CA LEU A 139 -7.33 7.10 -5.58
C LEU A 139 -7.67 6.23 -4.35
N HIS A 140 -6.84 6.21 -3.30
CA HIS A 140 -7.21 5.55 -2.06
C HIS A 140 -8.41 6.23 -1.40
N ARG A 141 -8.59 7.53 -1.58
CA ARG A 141 -9.77 8.25 -1.13
C ARG A 141 -10.93 7.96 -2.06
N ARG A 142 -11.56 6.79 -1.82
CA ARG A 142 -12.67 6.31 -2.67
C ARG A 142 -13.87 7.27 -2.66
N GLY A 143 -14.18 7.86 -1.50
CA GLY A 143 -15.34 8.72 -1.29
C GLY A 143 -16.37 8.13 -0.32
N TYR A 144 -16.42 6.83 -0.11
CA TYR A 144 -17.36 6.19 0.83
C TYR A 144 -17.00 6.43 2.31
N ARG A 145 -15.75 6.73 2.65
CA ARG A 145 -15.33 6.97 4.03
C ARG A 145 -15.85 8.33 4.51
N GLN A 146 -16.87 8.32 5.35
CA GLN A 146 -17.43 9.53 5.97
C GLN A 146 -16.66 9.89 7.24
N GLU A 147 -16.30 8.86 8.04
CA GLU A 147 -15.58 9.01 9.28
C GLU A 147 -14.46 7.97 9.36
N ALA A 148 -13.47 8.22 10.20
CA ALA A 148 -12.36 7.31 10.43
C ALA A 148 -12.06 7.17 11.92
N VAL A 149 -11.66 5.97 12.31
CA VAL A 149 -10.91 5.78 13.56
C VAL A 149 -9.53 6.42 13.38
N GLU A 150 -8.83 6.59 14.48
CA GLU A 150 -7.45 7.06 14.42
C GLU A 150 -6.58 6.06 13.64
N ALA A 151 -5.82 6.52 12.61
CA ALA A 151 -4.96 5.73 11.70
C ALA A 151 -5.68 4.54 11.02
N PRO A 152 -6.69 4.80 10.19
CA PRO A 152 -7.38 3.75 9.44
C PRO A 152 -6.44 3.11 8.41
N LEU A 153 -6.69 1.83 8.10
CA LEU A 153 -6.00 1.16 7.00
C LEU A 153 -6.32 1.89 5.68
N ASN A 154 -5.31 2.04 4.83
CA ASN A 154 -5.46 2.61 3.50
C ASN A 154 -6.29 1.68 2.61
N GLU A 155 -7.24 2.21 1.85
CA GLU A 155 -8.17 1.44 1.00
C GLU A 155 -7.46 0.67 -0.11
N VAL A 156 -6.43 1.27 -0.72
CA VAL A 156 -5.59 0.62 -1.74
C VAL A 156 -4.83 -0.56 -1.14
N LEU A 157 -4.31 -0.41 0.08
CA LEU A 157 -3.64 -1.50 0.78
C LEU A 157 -4.62 -2.62 1.15
N ALA A 158 -5.79 -2.28 1.67
CA ALA A 158 -6.82 -3.26 2.00
C ALA A 158 -7.26 -4.06 0.76
N ALA A 159 -7.55 -3.36 -0.35
CA ALA A 159 -7.88 -4.01 -1.63
C ALA A 159 -6.76 -4.95 -2.10
N GLY A 160 -5.51 -4.48 -2.04
CA GLY A 160 -4.34 -5.27 -2.40
C GLY A 160 -4.18 -6.51 -1.54
N MET A 161 -4.33 -6.40 -0.22
CA MET A 161 -4.31 -7.53 0.70
C MET A 161 -5.35 -8.58 0.31
N ILE A 162 -6.60 -8.16 0.08
CA ILE A 162 -7.69 -9.08 -0.32
C ILE A 162 -7.36 -9.75 -1.67
N LEU A 163 -6.94 -8.99 -2.66
CA LEU A 163 -6.60 -9.53 -3.98
C LEU A 163 -5.45 -10.56 -3.93
N MET A 164 -4.45 -10.35 -3.06
CA MET A 164 -3.33 -11.27 -2.85
C MET A 164 -3.72 -12.60 -2.24
N THR A 165 -4.82 -12.66 -1.50
CA THR A 165 -5.31 -13.93 -0.95
C THR A 165 -5.90 -14.84 -2.03
N GLY A 166 -6.20 -14.30 -3.21
CA GLY A 166 -6.94 -14.97 -4.28
C GLY A 166 -8.46 -14.96 -4.11
N TRP A 167 -8.98 -14.49 -2.96
CA TRP A 167 -10.41 -14.44 -2.70
C TRP A 167 -11.12 -13.40 -3.59
N ARG A 168 -12.27 -13.79 -4.15
CA ARG A 168 -13.12 -12.96 -5.01
C ARG A 168 -14.61 -13.05 -4.68
N GLY A 169 -14.96 -13.62 -3.51
CA GLY A 169 -16.34 -13.81 -3.07
C GLY A 169 -16.80 -15.28 -3.06
N GLU A 170 -15.89 -16.25 -3.13
CA GLU A 170 -16.21 -17.69 -3.19
C GLU A 170 -16.67 -18.28 -1.86
N CYS A 171 -16.50 -17.53 -0.76
CA CYS A 171 -16.93 -17.91 0.58
C CYS A 171 -17.05 -16.63 1.44
N ASP A 172 -17.53 -16.79 2.67
CA ASP A 172 -17.58 -15.69 3.64
C ASP A 172 -16.17 -15.14 3.95
N LEU A 173 -16.09 -13.84 4.18
CA LEU A 173 -14.86 -13.18 4.65
C LEU A 173 -15.11 -12.61 6.05
N ILE A 174 -14.13 -12.77 6.92
CA ILE A 174 -14.21 -12.33 8.32
C ILE A 174 -13.03 -11.40 8.64
N ASP A 175 -13.34 -10.22 9.12
CA ASP A 175 -12.38 -9.33 9.78
C ASP A 175 -12.76 -9.14 11.24
N PRO A 176 -12.08 -9.83 12.18
CA PRO A 176 -12.44 -9.80 13.60
C PRO A 176 -11.99 -8.53 14.34
N MET A 177 -11.29 -7.61 13.68
CA MET A 177 -10.83 -6.33 14.24
C MET A 177 -10.91 -5.23 13.17
N CYS A 178 -12.14 -5.01 12.67
CA CYS A 178 -12.38 -4.25 11.43
C CYS A 178 -12.20 -2.73 11.56
N GLY A 179 -12.13 -2.19 12.76
CA GLY A 179 -11.98 -0.75 12.98
C GLY A 179 -13.08 0.04 12.28
N SER A 180 -12.72 0.93 11.35
CA SER A 180 -13.66 1.73 10.55
C SER A 180 -14.25 0.98 9.33
N GLY A 181 -14.05 -0.33 9.22
CA GLY A 181 -14.67 -1.17 8.20
C GLY A 181 -13.95 -1.21 6.85
N THR A 182 -12.69 -0.79 6.75
CA THR A 182 -11.98 -0.71 5.46
C THR A 182 -11.87 -2.06 4.76
N ILE A 183 -11.39 -3.11 5.45
CA ILE A 183 -11.30 -4.46 4.85
C ILE A 183 -12.68 -4.99 4.46
N PRO A 184 -13.71 -4.95 5.34
CA PRO A 184 -15.05 -5.38 4.97
C PRO A 184 -15.63 -4.67 3.74
N ILE A 185 -15.46 -3.36 3.63
CA ILE A 185 -15.98 -2.59 2.49
C ILE A 185 -15.24 -2.96 1.20
N GLU A 186 -13.90 -2.91 1.18
CA GLU A 186 -13.13 -3.27 -0.01
C GLU A 186 -13.35 -4.73 -0.42
N ALA A 187 -13.58 -5.65 0.54
CA ALA A 187 -13.95 -7.03 0.24
C ALA A 187 -15.30 -7.13 -0.48
N ALA A 188 -16.33 -6.48 0.03
CA ALA A 188 -17.65 -6.48 -0.61
C ALA A 188 -17.62 -5.84 -2.01
N LEU A 189 -16.85 -4.75 -2.19
CA LEU A 189 -16.64 -4.14 -3.50
C LEU A 189 -15.92 -5.08 -4.49
N ILE A 190 -14.95 -5.85 -4.01
CA ILE A 190 -14.25 -6.85 -4.83
C ILE A 190 -15.17 -8.02 -5.18
N ALA A 191 -15.92 -8.54 -4.21
CA ALA A 191 -16.85 -9.66 -4.40
C ALA A 191 -17.92 -9.31 -5.43
N ARG A 192 -18.53 -8.14 -5.32
CA ARG A 192 -19.53 -7.63 -6.27
C ARG A 192 -18.93 -7.07 -7.56
N ASN A 193 -17.63 -6.93 -7.64
CA ASN A 193 -16.91 -6.26 -8.73
C ASN A 193 -17.36 -4.81 -8.98
N ILE A 194 -17.80 -4.10 -7.95
CA ILE A 194 -18.16 -2.67 -8.02
C ILE A 194 -16.88 -1.85 -8.19
N ALA A 195 -16.84 -0.95 -9.16
CA ALA A 195 -15.70 -0.08 -9.43
C ALA A 195 -15.41 0.85 -8.25
N PRO A 196 -14.15 0.97 -7.77
CA PRO A 196 -13.83 1.85 -6.64
C PRO A 196 -14.00 3.34 -6.98
N GLY A 197 -14.02 3.69 -8.26
CA GLY A 197 -14.20 5.07 -8.73
C GLY A 197 -15.63 5.61 -8.61
N VAL A 198 -16.63 4.74 -8.46
CA VAL A 198 -18.06 5.13 -8.43
C VAL A 198 -18.42 6.09 -7.28
N PHE A 199 -17.65 6.06 -6.20
CA PHE A 199 -17.88 6.91 -5.02
C PHE A 199 -17.17 8.27 -5.09
N ARG A 200 -16.34 8.49 -6.11
CA ARG A 200 -15.57 9.72 -6.23
C ARG A 200 -16.46 10.84 -6.78
N LYS A 201 -16.19 12.06 -6.31
CA LYS A 201 -16.92 13.24 -6.78
C LYS A 201 -16.43 13.70 -8.15
N GLU A 202 -15.13 13.59 -8.40
CA GLU A 202 -14.48 14.03 -9.64
C GLU A 202 -13.10 13.37 -9.78
N PHE A 203 -12.59 13.35 -11.01
CA PHE A 203 -11.20 13.07 -11.35
C PHE A 203 -10.57 14.32 -11.97
N ALA A 204 -9.24 14.48 -11.90
CA ALA A 204 -8.58 15.65 -12.45
C ALA A 204 -8.73 15.76 -13.98
N PHE A 205 -8.79 14.63 -14.69
CA PHE A 205 -8.95 14.63 -16.15
C PHE A 205 -10.28 15.28 -16.62
N GLU A 206 -11.31 15.33 -15.77
CA GLU A 206 -12.60 15.97 -16.11
C GLU A 206 -12.48 17.50 -16.32
N LYS A 207 -11.38 18.12 -15.82
CA LYS A 207 -11.09 19.55 -16.00
C LYS A 207 -10.19 19.84 -17.19
N TRP A 208 -9.70 18.81 -17.89
CA TRP A 208 -8.80 18.99 -19.03
C TRP A 208 -9.52 19.49 -20.27
N ASN A 209 -8.80 20.21 -21.15
CA ASN A 209 -9.38 20.75 -22.39
C ASN A 209 -9.88 19.65 -23.34
N ASP A 210 -9.29 18.47 -23.29
CA ASP A 210 -9.59 17.31 -24.13
C ASP A 210 -10.50 16.29 -23.46
N PHE A 211 -11.18 16.66 -22.37
CA PHE A 211 -12.12 15.77 -21.67
C PHE A 211 -13.27 15.36 -22.57
N ASP A 212 -13.57 14.07 -22.62
CA ASP A 212 -14.64 13.47 -23.39
C ASP A 212 -15.72 12.95 -22.42
N GLN A 213 -16.77 13.75 -22.27
CA GLN A 213 -17.88 13.48 -21.35
C GLN A 213 -18.65 12.22 -21.76
N GLU A 214 -18.95 12.05 -23.06
CA GLU A 214 -19.77 10.90 -23.54
C GLU A 214 -19.02 9.58 -23.31
N LEU A 215 -17.72 9.57 -23.59
CA LEU A 215 -16.87 8.42 -23.32
C LEU A 215 -16.83 8.09 -21.82
N PHE A 216 -16.67 9.10 -20.97
CA PHE A 216 -16.61 8.88 -19.53
C PHE A 216 -17.96 8.44 -18.95
N ASP A 217 -19.07 9.02 -19.42
CA ASP A 217 -20.42 8.60 -19.04
C ASP A 217 -20.70 7.14 -19.39
N THR A 218 -20.20 6.68 -20.53
CA THR A 218 -20.27 5.25 -20.91
C THR A 218 -19.53 4.36 -19.93
N ILE A 219 -18.33 4.75 -19.49
CA ILE A 219 -17.53 3.99 -18.50
C ILE A 219 -18.19 4.04 -17.12
N TYR A 220 -18.67 5.21 -16.71
CA TYR A 220 -19.25 5.43 -15.39
C TYR A 220 -20.56 4.64 -15.19
N ASN A 221 -21.38 4.52 -16.24
CA ASN A 221 -22.67 3.85 -16.19
C ASN A 221 -22.60 2.35 -16.57
N ASP A 222 -21.41 1.82 -16.88
CA ASP A 222 -21.23 0.39 -17.20
C ASP A 222 -21.15 -0.46 -15.93
N ASP A 223 -22.27 -1.06 -15.55
CA ASP A 223 -22.40 -2.03 -14.47
C ASP A 223 -22.41 -3.50 -14.95
N SER A 224 -22.17 -3.74 -16.24
CA SER A 224 -22.23 -5.07 -16.87
C SER A 224 -21.27 -6.10 -16.25
N GLN A 225 -20.22 -5.64 -15.58
CA GLN A 225 -19.24 -6.48 -14.92
C GLN A 225 -19.52 -6.69 -13.43
N GLU A 226 -20.57 -6.07 -12.87
CA GLU A 226 -20.98 -6.32 -11.49
C GLU A 226 -21.48 -7.76 -11.34
N ARG A 227 -21.29 -8.31 -10.15
CA ARG A 227 -21.63 -9.70 -9.84
C ARG A 227 -22.55 -9.77 -8.63
N GLU A 228 -23.42 -10.77 -8.63
CA GLU A 228 -24.12 -11.14 -7.41
C GLU A 228 -23.15 -11.76 -6.41
N PHE A 229 -23.28 -11.36 -5.15
CA PHE A 229 -22.52 -11.90 -4.03
C PHE A 229 -23.45 -12.58 -3.04
N THR A 230 -23.43 -13.91 -3.02
CA THR A 230 -24.33 -14.75 -2.23
C THR A 230 -23.83 -15.00 -0.81
N HIS A 231 -22.54 -14.83 -0.55
CA HIS A 231 -21.90 -14.91 0.76
C HIS A 231 -22.00 -13.59 1.52
N LYS A 232 -21.32 -13.52 2.67
CA LYS A 232 -21.29 -12.32 3.51
C LYS A 232 -19.87 -11.94 3.90
N VAL A 233 -19.69 -10.66 4.18
CA VAL A 233 -18.50 -10.13 4.83
C VAL A 233 -18.85 -9.77 6.26
N TYR A 234 -18.16 -10.35 7.20
CA TYR A 234 -18.36 -10.11 8.63
C TYR A 234 -17.25 -9.22 9.17
N GLY A 235 -17.62 -8.08 9.74
CA GLY A 235 -16.71 -7.19 10.45
C GLY A 235 -17.07 -7.17 11.95
N TYR A 236 -16.08 -7.41 12.79
CA TYR A 236 -16.22 -7.34 14.23
C TYR A 236 -15.23 -6.33 14.80
N ASP A 237 -15.63 -5.66 15.84
CA ASP A 237 -14.75 -4.84 16.67
C ASP A 237 -15.27 -4.85 18.11
N ASN A 238 -14.38 -4.73 19.09
CA ASN A 238 -14.76 -4.63 20.50
C ASN A 238 -15.11 -3.18 20.89
N ASN A 239 -14.80 -2.21 20.06
CA ASN A 239 -15.05 -0.80 20.30
C ASN A 239 -16.39 -0.35 19.66
N PRO A 240 -17.41 0.03 20.47
CA PRO A 240 -18.70 0.47 19.95
C PRO A 240 -18.58 1.66 18.97
N LYS A 241 -17.68 2.61 19.25
CA LYS A 241 -17.48 3.77 18.38
C LYS A 241 -16.87 3.38 17.03
N ALA A 242 -15.93 2.43 16.99
CA ALA A 242 -15.39 1.91 15.75
C ALA A 242 -16.47 1.22 14.91
N ASN A 243 -17.34 0.43 15.57
CA ASN A 243 -18.47 -0.23 14.90
C ASN A 243 -19.51 0.76 14.35
N GLU A 244 -19.80 1.85 15.08
CA GLU A 244 -20.66 2.92 14.60
C GLU A 244 -20.09 3.59 13.33
N ILE A 245 -18.80 3.98 13.36
CA ILE A 245 -18.08 4.54 12.22
C ILE A 245 -18.11 3.56 11.02
N ALA A 246 -17.81 2.28 11.26
CA ALA A 246 -17.88 1.26 10.23
C ALA A 246 -19.27 1.14 9.61
N THR A 247 -20.33 1.21 10.43
CA THR A 247 -21.72 1.17 9.98
C THR A 247 -22.07 2.35 9.08
N HIS A 248 -21.63 3.56 9.43
CA HIS A 248 -21.82 4.75 8.59
C HIS A 248 -21.08 4.61 7.24
N ASN A 249 -19.83 4.12 7.25
CA ASN A 249 -19.04 3.92 6.03
C ASN A 249 -19.64 2.81 5.13
N VAL A 250 -20.08 1.69 5.70
CA VAL A 250 -20.77 0.61 4.97
C VAL A 250 -22.06 1.10 4.32
N LYS A 251 -22.84 1.91 5.05
CA LYS A 251 -24.06 2.53 4.52
C LYS A 251 -23.75 3.50 3.40
N ALA A 252 -22.73 4.35 3.54
CA ALA A 252 -22.30 5.28 2.51
C ALA A 252 -21.79 4.56 1.24
N ALA A 253 -21.20 3.36 1.40
CA ALA A 253 -20.81 2.50 0.29
C ALA A 253 -21.99 1.69 -0.31
N GLY A 254 -23.21 1.78 0.23
CA GLY A 254 -24.36 1.02 -0.25
C GLY A 254 -24.29 -0.49 0.01
N LEU A 255 -23.43 -0.95 0.93
CA LEU A 255 -23.10 -2.37 1.14
C LEU A 255 -23.75 -2.99 2.38
N SER A 256 -24.84 -2.41 2.89
CA SER A 256 -25.51 -2.89 4.11
C SER A 256 -26.12 -4.30 3.99
N LYS A 257 -26.28 -4.80 2.77
CA LYS A 257 -26.77 -6.17 2.52
C LYS A 257 -25.64 -7.20 2.53
N GLU A 258 -24.46 -6.81 2.11
CA GLU A 258 -23.29 -7.67 1.95
C GLU A 258 -22.44 -7.75 3.22
N VAL A 259 -22.37 -6.65 3.98
CA VAL A 259 -21.52 -6.50 5.16
C VAL A 259 -22.35 -6.54 6.45
N ILE A 260 -21.99 -7.45 7.34
CA ILE A 260 -22.59 -7.61 8.66
C ILE A 260 -21.58 -7.16 9.71
N LEU A 261 -21.94 -6.13 10.47
CA LEU A 261 -21.09 -5.58 11.54
C LEU A 261 -21.65 -5.92 12.91
N LYS A 262 -20.78 -6.29 13.85
CA LYS A 262 -21.16 -6.58 15.24
C LYS A 262 -20.11 -6.08 16.23
N ILE A 263 -20.57 -5.58 17.38
CA ILE A 263 -19.72 -5.29 18.53
C ILE A 263 -19.46 -6.61 19.26
N GLN A 264 -18.28 -7.18 19.07
CA GLN A 264 -17.94 -8.46 19.68
C GLN A 264 -16.43 -8.63 19.75
N PRO A 265 -15.85 -8.94 20.91
CA PRO A 265 -14.44 -9.24 21.02
C PRO A 265 -14.12 -10.58 20.32
N PHE A 266 -12.93 -10.69 19.71
CA PHE A 266 -12.53 -11.89 18.95
C PHE A 266 -12.56 -13.18 19.79
N GLN A 267 -12.35 -13.09 21.10
CA GLN A 267 -12.44 -14.22 22.03
C GLN A 267 -13.80 -14.92 22.02
N GLN A 268 -14.88 -14.16 21.75
CA GLN A 268 -16.26 -14.64 21.76
C GLN A 268 -16.79 -14.97 20.36
N PHE A 269 -15.97 -14.75 19.32
CA PHE A 269 -16.41 -15.02 17.97
C PHE A 269 -16.49 -16.53 17.71
N GLU A 270 -17.64 -16.97 17.19
CA GLU A 270 -17.85 -18.34 16.73
C GLU A 270 -17.77 -18.38 15.21
N GLN A 271 -17.00 -19.32 14.69
CA GLN A 271 -16.84 -19.51 13.25
C GLN A 271 -18.20 -19.82 12.62
N PRO A 272 -18.55 -19.23 11.47
CA PRO A 272 -19.64 -19.68 10.63
C PRO A 272 -19.46 -21.16 10.27
N LYS A 273 -20.58 -21.87 10.08
CA LYS A 273 -20.54 -23.31 9.75
C LYS A 273 -19.89 -23.61 8.40
N GLU A 274 -19.93 -22.64 7.49
CA GLU A 274 -19.35 -22.76 6.16
C GLU A 274 -17.89 -22.28 6.14
N LYS A 275 -17.14 -22.77 5.17
CA LYS A 275 -15.76 -22.34 4.94
C LYS A 275 -15.71 -20.83 4.76
N SER A 276 -14.73 -20.19 5.40
CA SER A 276 -14.53 -18.75 5.35
C SER A 276 -13.03 -18.41 5.23
N ILE A 277 -12.73 -17.18 4.89
CA ILE A 277 -11.37 -16.62 4.96
C ILE A 277 -11.33 -15.54 6.03
N ILE A 278 -10.27 -15.53 6.83
CA ILE A 278 -10.03 -14.49 7.82
C ILE A 278 -8.95 -13.56 7.28
N ILE A 279 -9.25 -12.26 7.18
CA ILE A 279 -8.29 -11.23 6.80
C ILE A 279 -8.38 -10.11 7.82
N THR A 280 -7.29 -9.80 8.51
CA THR A 280 -7.33 -8.81 9.57
C THR A 280 -6.05 -8.00 9.70
N ASN A 281 -6.22 -6.79 10.21
CA ASN A 281 -5.16 -5.84 10.57
C ASN A 281 -5.27 -5.53 12.07
N PRO A 282 -4.78 -6.40 12.96
CA PRO A 282 -4.82 -6.16 14.39
C PRO A 282 -4.03 -4.91 14.79
N PRO A 283 -4.31 -4.27 15.93
CA PRO A 283 -3.46 -3.20 16.42
C PRO A 283 -2.03 -3.70 16.65
N TYR A 284 -1.05 -2.92 16.21
CA TYR A 284 0.38 -3.22 16.36
C TYR A 284 1.20 -1.97 16.72
N GLY A 285 0.53 -0.90 17.09
CA GLY A 285 1.13 0.41 17.27
C GLY A 285 1.33 0.82 18.71
N GLU A 286 1.58 2.11 18.87
CA GLU A 286 2.02 2.78 20.10
C GLU A 286 0.92 2.97 21.17
N ARG A 287 -0.30 2.46 20.93
CA ARG A 287 -1.50 2.74 21.72
C ARG A 287 -1.84 1.69 22.77
N ILE A 288 -1.18 0.55 22.69
CA ILE A 288 -1.38 -0.57 23.60
C ILE A 288 -0.05 -0.85 24.28
N SER A 289 -0.04 -1.15 25.57
CA SER A 289 1.19 -1.55 26.26
C SER A 289 1.80 -2.76 25.55
N THR A 290 3.13 -2.90 25.58
CA THR A 290 3.79 -4.03 24.92
C THR A 290 3.29 -5.39 25.41
N ASN A 291 3.04 -5.51 26.71
CA ASN A 291 2.52 -6.77 27.30
C ASN A 291 1.09 -7.09 26.83
N ASP A 292 0.22 -6.08 26.80
CA ASP A 292 -1.17 -6.26 26.30
C ASP A 292 -1.18 -6.59 24.81
N LEU A 293 -0.27 -6.01 24.04
CA LEU A 293 -0.12 -6.31 22.62
C LEU A 293 0.32 -7.74 22.37
N LEU A 294 1.35 -8.23 23.06
CA LEU A 294 1.81 -9.62 22.94
C LEU A 294 0.72 -10.60 23.38
N GLY A 295 0.00 -10.30 24.48
CA GLY A 295 -1.15 -11.06 24.93
C GLY A 295 -2.28 -11.11 23.89
N LEU A 296 -2.53 -10.01 23.17
CA LEU A 296 -3.50 -9.97 22.09
C LEU A 296 -3.12 -10.95 20.95
N TYR A 297 -1.87 -10.93 20.49
CA TYR A 297 -1.43 -11.82 19.40
C TYR A 297 -1.37 -13.29 19.84
N GLN A 298 -1.05 -13.58 21.10
CA GLN A 298 -1.16 -14.92 21.69
C GLN A 298 -2.62 -15.39 21.65
N MET A 299 -3.56 -14.57 22.09
CA MET A 299 -5.00 -14.86 22.05
C MET A 299 -5.48 -15.10 20.62
N ILE A 300 -5.05 -14.27 19.65
CA ILE A 300 -5.37 -14.47 18.23
C ILE A 300 -4.90 -15.86 17.79
N GLY A 301 -3.65 -16.22 18.07
CA GLY A 301 -3.08 -17.52 17.71
C GLY A 301 -3.85 -18.70 18.29
N GLU A 302 -4.17 -18.64 19.57
CA GLU A 302 -4.96 -19.68 20.25
C GLU A 302 -6.39 -19.80 19.67
N ARG A 303 -7.06 -18.68 19.37
CA ARG A 303 -8.39 -18.72 18.74
C ARG A 303 -8.32 -19.32 17.34
N LEU A 304 -7.38 -18.87 16.50
CA LEU A 304 -7.20 -19.39 15.15
C LEU A 304 -6.95 -20.91 15.15
N LYS A 305 -6.11 -21.39 16.06
CA LYS A 305 -5.73 -22.80 16.17
C LYS A 305 -6.89 -23.70 16.64
N HIS A 306 -7.70 -23.23 17.58
CA HIS A 306 -8.69 -24.10 18.25
C HIS A 306 -10.13 -23.87 17.78
N ALA A 307 -10.46 -22.75 17.14
CA ALA A 307 -11.82 -22.40 16.78
C ALA A 307 -12.05 -22.18 15.27
N PHE A 308 -11.00 -22.22 14.43
CA PHE A 308 -11.13 -21.91 13.02
C PHE A 308 -10.47 -22.94 12.08
N ALA A 309 -10.42 -24.20 12.51
CA ALA A 309 -9.88 -25.27 11.67
C ALA A 309 -10.61 -25.35 10.31
N GLY A 310 -9.86 -25.68 9.25
CA GLY A 310 -10.37 -25.78 7.89
C GLY A 310 -10.38 -24.45 7.11
N ASN A 311 -9.97 -23.35 7.73
CA ASN A 311 -9.93 -22.01 7.13
C ASN A 311 -8.50 -21.51 6.88
N ASP A 312 -8.38 -20.45 6.10
CA ASP A 312 -7.16 -19.67 5.95
C ASP A 312 -7.29 -18.35 6.71
N ALA A 313 -6.24 -17.99 7.45
CA ALA A 313 -6.16 -16.68 8.11
C ALA A 313 -4.97 -15.89 7.57
N TRP A 314 -5.21 -14.61 7.29
CA TRP A 314 -4.21 -13.69 6.83
C TRP A 314 -4.13 -12.50 7.78
N ILE A 315 -2.92 -12.20 8.28
CA ILE A 315 -2.70 -11.18 9.30
C ILE A 315 -1.61 -10.22 8.83
N LEU A 316 -1.91 -8.91 8.91
CA LEU A 316 -0.93 -7.84 8.69
C LEU A 316 -0.34 -7.40 10.02
N SER A 317 0.99 -7.29 10.12
CA SER A 317 1.69 -6.64 11.23
C SER A 317 3.09 -6.19 10.81
N TYR A 318 3.68 -5.22 11.51
CA TYR A 318 5.07 -4.84 11.28
C TYR A 318 6.04 -5.38 12.36
N ARG A 319 5.52 -5.97 13.44
CA ARG A 319 6.32 -6.46 14.57
C ARG A 319 6.50 -7.97 14.49
N GLU A 320 7.75 -8.42 14.35
CA GLU A 320 8.08 -9.84 14.35
C GLU A 320 7.72 -10.50 15.68
N GLU A 321 7.97 -9.81 16.81
CA GLU A 321 7.63 -10.31 18.15
C GLU A 321 6.12 -10.58 18.33
N CYS A 322 5.26 -9.84 17.63
CA CYS A 322 3.82 -10.10 17.61
C CYS A 322 3.50 -11.39 16.86
N PHE A 323 4.12 -11.60 15.72
CA PHE A 323 3.95 -12.83 14.94
C PHE A 323 4.44 -14.08 15.69
N ASP A 324 5.52 -13.96 16.48
CA ASP A 324 6.02 -15.06 17.29
C ASP A 324 5.00 -15.53 18.33
N GLN A 325 4.17 -14.62 18.86
CA GLN A 325 3.11 -14.96 19.82
C GLN A 325 1.93 -15.72 19.20
N ILE A 326 1.71 -15.66 17.89
CA ILE A 326 0.65 -16.43 17.23
C ILE A 326 0.87 -17.95 17.39
N GLY A 327 2.12 -18.39 17.51
CA GLY A 327 2.44 -19.80 17.74
C GLY A 327 2.08 -20.75 16.60
N LEU A 328 1.78 -20.21 15.40
CA LEU A 328 1.51 -20.96 14.17
C LEU A 328 2.60 -20.67 13.14
N LYS A 329 2.92 -21.65 12.30
CA LYS A 329 3.88 -21.46 11.22
C LYS A 329 3.17 -20.88 9.99
N PRO A 330 3.58 -19.69 9.46
CA PRO A 330 3.00 -19.15 8.26
C PRO A 330 3.37 -19.99 7.04
N SER A 331 2.43 -20.14 6.11
CA SER A 331 2.64 -20.79 4.82
C SER A 331 3.11 -19.81 3.74
N VAL A 332 2.73 -18.53 3.87
CA VAL A 332 3.14 -17.44 2.97
C VAL A 332 3.50 -16.22 3.81
N LYS A 333 4.53 -15.47 3.38
CA LYS A 333 4.92 -14.18 3.91
C LYS A 333 5.05 -13.20 2.76
N VAL A 334 4.38 -12.07 2.82
CA VAL A 334 4.43 -11.01 1.79
C VAL A 334 4.82 -9.70 2.46
N PRO A 335 5.94 -9.07 2.07
CA PRO A 335 6.31 -7.75 2.57
C PRO A 335 5.38 -6.69 1.98
N LEU A 336 4.82 -5.84 2.82
CA LEU A 336 3.93 -4.73 2.47
C LEU A 336 4.32 -3.47 3.23
N PHE A 337 3.86 -2.32 2.74
CA PHE A 337 4.05 -1.05 3.44
C PHE A 337 2.69 -0.46 3.83
N ASN A 338 2.53 -0.16 5.12
CA ASN A 338 1.41 0.64 5.62
C ASN A 338 1.92 2.04 5.96
N GLY A 339 1.77 2.97 5.02
CA GLY A 339 2.44 4.27 5.09
C GLY A 339 3.97 4.11 5.06
N ALA A 340 4.65 4.54 6.12
CA ALA A 340 6.10 4.40 6.28
C ALA A 340 6.51 3.08 6.97
N LEU A 341 5.55 2.33 7.51
CA LEU A 341 5.83 1.08 8.25
C LEU A 341 6.02 -0.07 7.28
N GLU A 342 7.16 -0.75 7.40
CA GLU A 342 7.42 -2.00 6.70
C GLU A 342 6.73 -3.14 7.46
N CYS A 343 5.71 -3.72 6.83
CA CYS A 343 4.86 -4.75 7.40
C CYS A 343 5.07 -6.09 6.69
N GLU A 344 4.66 -7.16 7.33
CA GLU A 344 4.46 -8.46 6.68
C GLU A 344 2.98 -8.84 6.71
N PHE A 345 2.49 -9.41 5.62
CA PHE A 345 1.18 -10.02 5.50
C PHE A 345 1.36 -11.53 5.44
N ARG A 346 0.96 -12.23 6.51
CA ARG A 346 1.25 -13.66 6.70
C ARG A 346 0.00 -14.51 6.57
N LYS A 347 0.10 -15.60 5.80
CA LYS A 347 -0.93 -16.62 5.68
C LYS A 347 -0.69 -17.75 6.67
N TYR A 348 -1.75 -18.14 7.37
CA TYR A 348 -1.80 -19.32 8.25
C TYR A 348 -2.90 -20.25 7.74
N GLN A 349 -2.54 -21.49 7.39
CA GLN A 349 -3.48 -22.55 7.06
C GLN A 349 -3.89 -23.23 8.36
N LEU A 350 -5.18 -23.23 8.65
CA LEU A 350 -5.73 -23.74 9.90
C LEU A 350 -6.29 -25.14 9.65
N PHE A 351 -5.82 -26.14 10.40
CA PHE A 351 -6.20 -27.53 10.26
C PHE A 351 -6.28 -28.20 11.62
N ASP A 352 -7.08 -29.25 11.73
CA ASP A 352 -7.10 -30.10 12.90
C ASP A 352 -5.89 -31.06 12.88
N GLY A 353 -5.21 -31.25 14.02
CA GLY A 353 -4.13 -32.19 14.15
C GLY A 353 -2.72 -31.62 13.97
N LYS A 354 -1.74 -32.50 13.70
CA LYS A 354 -0.32 -32.10 13.58
C LYS A 354 0.02 -31.71 12.14
N TYR A 355 0.80 -30.66 11.98
CA TYR A 355 1.27 -30.16 10.67
C TYR A 355 1.87 -31.25 9.75
N LYS A 356 2.55 -32.26 10.32
CA LYS A 356 3.12 -33.37 9.56
C LYS A 356 2.04 -34.23 8.88
N GLU A 357 0.94 -34.49 9.59
CA GLU A 357 -0.20 -35.28 9.11
C GLU A 357 -0.92 -34.56 7.98
N PHE A 358 -1.23 -33.29 8.20
CA PHE A 358 -1.85 -32.39 7.20
C PHE A 358 -1.03 -32.30 5.88
N ARG A 359 0.30 -32.19 5.97
CA ARG A 359 1.17 -32.11 4.79
C ARG A 359 1.27 -33.42 4.03
N THR A 360 1.10 -34.56 4.72
CA THR A 360 1.11 -35.87 4.08
C THR A 360 -0.18 -36.10 3.28
N GLU A 361 -1.34 -35.72 3.84
CA GLU A 361 -2.65 -35.84 3.18
C GLU A 361 -2.84 -34.93 1.97
N ASN A 362 -2.17 -33.78 1.95
CA ASN A 362 -2.28 -32.79 0.86
C ASN A 362 -1.17 -32.89 -0.20
N LYS A 363 -0.17 -33.75 -0.05
CA LYS A 363 0.88 -33.96 -1.07
C LYS A 363 0.34 -34.39 -2.44
N ASP A 364 -0.80 -35.05 -2.48
CA ASP A 364 -1.42 -35.54 -3.70
C ASP A 364 -2.27 -34.50 -4.43
N ARG A 365 -2.55 -33.34 -3.83
CA ARG A 365 -3.34 -32.25 -4.43
C ARG A 365 -2.50 -31.20 -5.17
N ASP A 366 -1.20 -31.10 -4.87
CA ASP A 366 -0.30 -30.08 -5.45
C ASP A 366 0.60 -30.61 -6.59
N PHE A 367 0.33 -31.79 -7.13
CA PHE A 367 1.09 -32.34 -8.25
C PHE A 367 0.67 -31.66 -9.58
N LYS A 368 1.13 -30.42 -9.81
CA LYS A 368 1.23 -29.91 -11.19
C LYS A 368 2.47 -30.54 -11.83
N PRO A 369 2.34 -31.18 -13.01
CA PRO A 369 3.50 -31.78 -13.66
C PRO A 369 4.55 -30.71 -13.96
N ARG A 370 5.77 -30.93 -13.50
CA ARG A 370 6.95 -30.14 -13.86
C ARG A 370 7.02 -30.05 -15.37
N ARG A 371 6.96 -28.85 -15.94
CA ARG A 371 7.36 -28.63 -17.34
C ARG A 371 8.83 -29.02 -17.44
N GLU A 372 9.12 -29.94 -18.33
CA GLU A 372 10.49 -30.34 -18.67
C GLU A 372 11.25 -29.12 -19.18
N ASP A 373 12.29 -28.77 -18.46
CA ASP A 373 13.21 -27.68 -18.81
C ASP A 373 14.13 -28.18 -19.94
N THR A 374 13.80 -27.86 -21.18
CA THR A 374 14.58 -28.18 -22.39
C THR A 374 15.72 -27.18 -22.60
N ARG A 375 16.54 -26.91 -21.61
CA ARG A 375 17.81 -26.19 -21.80
C ARG A 375 18.97 -27.16 -21.99
N PRO A 376 19.80 -27.00 -23.04
CA PRO A 376 20.93 -27.90 -23.27
C PRO A 376 21.98 -27.72 -22.16
N ARG A 377 22.34 -28.83 -21.52
CA ARG A 377 23.46 -28.88 -20.55
C ARG A 377 24.76 -28.48 -21.26
N ARG A 378 25.34 -27.38 -20.86
CA ARG A 378 26.72 -27.04 -21.18
C ARG A 378 27.64 -27.97 -20.38
N ASN A 379 28.39 -28.81 -21.11
CA ASN A 379 29.54 -29.55 -20.56
C ASN A 379 30.58 -28.53 -20.06
N SER A 380 30.86 -28.53 -18.77
CA SER A 380 32.05 -27.92 -18.22
C SER A 380 33.05 -29.04 -17.90
N GLU A 381 34.09 -29.08 -18.69
CA GLU A 381 35.27 -29.91 -18.41
C GLU A 381 35.89 -29.54 -17.06
N ARG A 382 36.12 -30.56 -16.27
CA ARG A 382 36.78 -30.51 -14.98
C ARG A 382 38.27 -30.39 -15.25
N VAL A 383 38.89 -29.26 -14.92
CA VAL A 383 40.33 -29.12 -14.77
C VAL A 383 40.63 -29.28 -13.29
N GLU A 384 41.32 -30.38 -12.96
CA GLU A 384 41.94 -30.61 -11.68
C GLU A 384 43.16 -29.70 -11.51
N TYR A 385 43.16 -28.89 -10.44
CA TYR A 385 44.40 -28.37 -9.86
C TYR A 385 44.36 -28.63 -8.36
N GLY A 386 45.15 -29.57 -7.95
CA GLY A 386 45.49 -29.78 -6.53
C GLY A 386 46.50 -28.75 -6.07
N GLU A 387 46.24 -28.21 -4.88
CA GLU A 387 47.35 -27.88 -3.95
C GLU A 387 46.81 -27.73 -2.52
N ARG A 388 47.46 -28.48 -1.67
CA ARG A 388 47.32 -28.50 -0.20
C ARG A 388 47.71 -27.13 0.37
N ARG A 389 46.93 -26.60 1.31
CA ARG A 389 47.45 -25.73 2.37
C ARG A 389 46.88 -26.07 3.75
N GLU A 390 47.81 -26.13 4.64
CA GLU A 390 47.83 -26.61 6.01
C GLU A 390 46.89 -25.90 6.96
N ARG A 391 46.37 -26.71 7.90
CA ARG A 391 45.74 -26.26 9.14
C ARG A 391 46.80 -25.67 10.06
N ARG A 392 46.56 -24.46 10.60
CA ARG A 392 47.19 -23.97 11.81
C ARG A 392 46.16 -23.82 12.90
N ASN A 393 46.28 -24.66 13.90
CA ASN A 393 45.74 -24.52 15.24
C ASN A 393 46.40 -23.33 15.91
N PHE A 394 45.65 -22.54 16.64
CA PHE A 394 46.18 -21.77 17.76
C PHE A 394 45.25 -21.95 18.96
N ASP A 395 45.80 -22.70 19.92
CA ASP A 395 45.31 -22.83 21.28
C ASP A 395 45.74 -21.63 22.16
N ASP A 396 44.86 -21.32 23.09
CA ASP A 396 45.08 -20.89 24.46
C ASP A 396 45.97 -19.67 24.80
N LYS A 397 45.34 -18.75 25.55
CA LYS A 397 45.76 -18.39 26.90
C LYS A 397 44.77 -17.47 27.63
N ARG A 398 44.30 -17.99 28.77
CA ARG A 398 43.67 -17.29 29.89
C ARG A 398 44.70 -16.41 30.61
N GLU A 399 44.16 -15.38 31.27
CA GLU A 399 44.49 -14.67 32.52
C GLU A 399 44.28 -13.16 32.34
N GLY A 400 43.64 -12.40 33.18
CA GLY A 400 43.49 -12.42 34.58
C GLY A 400 42.65 -11.22 35.08
N ARG A 401 42.21 -11.35 36.27
CA ARG A 401 41.40 -10.54 37.17
C ARG A 401 41.78 -9.05 37.29
N GLY A 402 40.76 -8.23 37.61
CA GLY A 402 40.98 -6.93 38.22
C GLY A 402 39.66 -6.26 38.68
N ASP A 403 39.29 -6.57 39.92
CA ASP A 403 38.29 -5.82 40.72
C ASP A 403 38.72 -4.37 40.91
N PHE A 404 37.79 -3.42 40.87
CA PHE A 404 37.86 -2.24 41.73
C PHE A 404 36.49 -1.68 42.09
N LYS A 405 36.37 -1.50 43.40
CA LYS A 405 35.28 -1.11 44.30
C LYS A 405 34.68 0.28 44.05
N ASN A 406 33.40 0.37 44.44
CA ASN A 406 32.66 1.43 45.10
C ASN A 406 33.44 2.68 45.55
N ARG A 407 32.83 3.83 45.28
CA ARG A 407 32.78 4.97 46.25
C ARG A 407 31.53 5.81 46.08
N ASP A 408 30.79 5.83 47.19
CA ASP A 408 29.77 6.82 47.57
C ASP A 408 30.32 8.25 47.66
N ARG A 409 29.41 9.21 47.39
CA ARG A 409 29.07 10.39 48.22
C ARG A 409 28.33 11.46 47.42
N LYS A 410 27.07 11.65 47.73
CA LYS A 410 26.45 12.70 48.58
C LYS A 410 26.57 14.13 48.10
N ASP A 411 25.32 14.67 47.90
CA ASP A 411 24.75 15.98 48.31
C ASP A 411 25.19 17.27 47.63
N ARG A 412 24.18 17.91 47.12
CA ARG A 412 23.67 19.27 47.31
C ARG A 412 23.37 20.03 46.02
N GLY A 413 22.17 20.64 46.04
CA GLY A 413 21.92 21.82 45.25
C GLY A 413 20.56 21.87 44.58
N ASN A 414 19.59 22.36 45.32
CA ASN A 414 18.30 22.86 44.86
C ASN A 414 18.52 24.03 43.91
N GLU A 415 18.04 23.95 42.67
CA GLU A 415 17.75 25.13 41.86
C GLU A 415 16.66 24.84 40.85
N GLU A 416 15.63 25.62 40.98
CA GLU A 416 14.51 26.04 40.12
C GLU A 416 14.21 25.30 38.84
N ARG A 417 13.01 24.69 38.86
CA ARG A 417 12.25 24.27 37.69
C ARG A 417 11.93 25.46 36.76
N LYS A 418 12.59 25.56 35.63
CA LYS A 418 12.06 26.27 34.46
C LYS A 418 11.38 25.27 33.55
N GLU A 419 10.06 25.41 33.42
CA GLU A 419 9.24 24.71 32.43
C GLU A 419 9.77 24.98 31.03
N PHE A 420 10.31 23.94 30.39
CA PHE A 420 10.61 23.94 28.97
C PHE A 420 9.39 23.42 28.23
N LYS A 421 8.62 24.30 27.59
CA LYS A 421 7.61 23.93 26.61
C LYS A 421 8.30 23.59 25.29
N PRO A 422 8.23 22.36 24.79
CA PRO A 422 8.74 22.08 23.45
C PRO A 422 7.75 22.61 22.42
N ARG A 423 8.18 23.61 21.67
CA ARG A 423 7.55 24.04 20.42
C ARG A 423 7.92 23.05 19.33
N PHE A 424 7.15 22.00 19.14
CA PHE A 424 7.15 21.23 17.90
C PHE A 424 5.86 21.53 17.15
N LYS A 425 5.93 22.40 16.16
CA LYS A 425 4.98 22.43 15.06
C LYS A 425 5.24 21.16 14.24
N ARG A 426 4.34 20.19 14.34
CA ARG A 426 4.25 19.04 13.44
C ARG A 426 3.82 19.59 12.08
N GLU A 427 4.75 19.71 11.15
CA GLU A 427 4.44 19.71 9.73
C GLU A 427 3.99 18.28 9.37
N GLU A 428 2.72 18.14 8.98
CA GLU A 428 2.17 16.90 8.41
C GLU A 428 2.85 16.64 7.07
N LYS A 429 3.85 15.78 7.06
CA LYS A 429 4.37 15.14 5.86
C LYS A 429 3.58 13.87 5.64
N SER A 430 2.42 13.97 4.97
CA SER A 430 1.76 12.81 4.42
C SER A 430 2.31 12.52 3.02
N VAL A 431 3.35 11.71 2.95
CA VAL A 431 3.77 11.05 1.72
C VAL A 431 3.43 9.57 1.91
N SER A 432 2.21 9.21 1.54
CA SER A 432 1.72 7.84 1.58
C SER A 432 1.98 7.19 0.22
N TYR A 433 3.02 6.39 0.11
CA TYR A 433 3.23 5.49 -1.03
C TYR A 433 2.96 4.07 -0.59
N THR A 434 1.90 3.47 -1.10
CA THR A 434 1.61 2.05 -0.87
C THR A 434 2.25 1.24 -1.99
N HIS A 435 3.15 0.33 -1.63
CA HIS A 435 3.85 -0.53 -2.59
C HIS A 435 3.43 -1.96 -2.40
N LEU A 436 2.84 -2.51 -3.44
CA LEU A 436 2.61 -3.93 -3.56
C LEU A 436 3.76 -4.54 -4.39
N ARG A 437 4.64 -5.30 -3.75
CA ARG A 437 5.51 -6.25 -4.45
C ARG A 437 4.75 -7.56 -4.58
N ALA A 438 4.27 -7.87 -5.76
CA ALA A 438 4.00 -9.25 -6.13
C ALA A 438 5.35 -9.92 -6.38
N HIS A 439 5.76 -10.86 -5.52
CA HIS A 439 6.76 -11.84 -5.89
C HIS A 439 6.04 -12.92 -6.65
N GLU A 440 6.26 -13.01 -7.95
CA GLU A 440 6.08 -14.27 -8.66
C GLU A 440 7.04 -15.26 -8.00
N THR A 441 6.46 -16.23 -7.31
CA THR A 441 7.21 -17.43 -6.91
C THR A 441 7.46 -18.22 -8.18
N ASP A 442 8.67 -18.13 -8.70
CA ASP A 442 9.19 -19.16 -9.59
C ASP A 442 9.09 -20.51 -8.89
N SER A 443 8.26 -21.36 -9.39
CA SER A 443 8.24 -22.80 -9.12
C SER A 443 8.23 -23.58 -10.42
#